data_ab10ed8c37a34932393cd43abcb89a73
#
_entry.id   ab10ed8c37a34932393cd43abcb89a73
#
_cell.length_a   1.000
_cell.length_b   1.000
_cell.length_c   1.000
_cell.angle_alpha   90.00
_cell.angle_beta   90.00
_cell.angle_gamma   90.00
#
_symmetry.space_group_name_H-M   'P 1'
#
loop_
_entity.id
_entity.type
_entity.pdbx_description
1 polymer ?
#
loop_
_entity_poly.entity_id
_entity_poly.type
_entity_poly.pdbx_seq_one_letter_code
_entity_poly.pdbx_strand_id
1 'polypeptide(L)'
;TCALPILKHVARMKSGKIGTLAPDCIRATPTNEFYFRSARRSGSLTHVRPVMTLKTIEGTFIAPKGKYALVVGRFNSFVVESLVSGAIDALVRHGVQESDITIIRAPGAFEIPLVTQKVAQRGEFAAIIALGAVIRGGTPHFEYVAGECTKGLAQVSMEYGVPVAFGVLTVDSIEQAIERSGTKAGNKGAEAALSALEMVSLLAQLEAK
;
A
#
# COMPACT_ATOMS: atom_id res chain seq x y z
N THR A 1 -28.13 35.48 -24.89
CA THR A 1 -29.34 34.92 -25.54
C THR A 1 -28.94 33.76 -26.44
N CYS A 2 -29.07 32.54 -25.96
CA CYS A 2 -29.72 31.42 -26.63
C CYS A 2 -29.63 30.18 -25.74
N ALA A 3 -30.77 29.87 -25.16
CA ALA A 3 -31.01 28.57 -24.53
C ALA A 3 -31.62 27.62 -25.58
N LEU A 4 -31.30 26.35 -25.50
CA LEU A 4 -32.15 25.29 -26.05
C LEU A 4 -31.87 23.95 -25.34
N PRO A 5 -32.95 23.13 -25.19
CA PRO A 5 -33.00 22.03 -24.21
C PRO A 5 -32.72 20.67 -24.85
N ILE A 6 -32.20 19.72 -24.07
CA ILE A 6 -32.06 18.33 -24.51
C ILE A 6 -33.08 17.44 -23.84
N LEU A 7 -33.81 16.76 -24.69
CA LEU A 7 -34.92 15.82 -24.49
C LEU A 7 -34.58 14.67 -23.52
N LYS A 8 -35.62 14.37 -22.71
CA LYS A 8 -35.83 13.13 -21.97
C LYS A 8 -36.07 11.96 -22.94
N HIS A 9 -35.38 10.85 -22.71
CA HIS A 9 -35.88 9.56 -23.19
C HIS A 9 -35.90 8.58 -22.00
N VAL A 10 -37.14 8.31 -21.57
CA VAL A 10 -37.48 7.28 -20.58
C VAL A 10 -37.78 6.02 -21.38
N ALA A 11 -37.00 4.99 -21.20
CA ALA A 11 -37.35 3.64 -21.64
C ALA A 11 -37.73 2.79 -20.43
N ARG A 12 -39.00 2.46 -20.38
CA ARG A 12 -39.72 1.60 -19.44
C ARG A 12 -39.47 0.14 -19.84
N MET A 13 -38.80 -0.64 -18.97
CA MET A 13 -38.77 -2.10 -19.11
C MET A 13 -39.47 -2.78 -17.95
N LYS A 14 -40.28 -3.75 -18.34
CA LYS A 14 -41.34 -4.46 -17.59
C LYS A 14 -40.75 -5.40 -16.51
N SER A 15 -41.56 -5.55 -15.46
CA SER A 15 -41.48 -6.52 -14.39
C SER A 15 -41.29 -7.97 -14.86
N GLY A 16 -40.23 -8.64 -14.40
CA GLY A 16 -40.09 -10.08 -14.40
C GLY A 16 -39.83 -10.56 -12.99
N LYS A 17 -40.73 -11.40 -12.49
CA LYS A 17 -40.63 -12.06 -11.18
C LYS A 17 -39.40 -12.96 -11.15
N ILE A 18 -38.51 -12.76 -10.18
CA ILE A 18 -37.44 -13.71 -9.86
C ILE A 18 -37.71 -14.23 -8.46
N GLY A 19 -37.78 -15.56 -8.37
CA GLY A 19 -38.11 -16.30 -7.17
C GLY A 19 -37.03 -16.16 -6.09
N THR A 20 -37.48 -16.15 -4.87
CA THR A 20 -36.71 -16.24 -3.65
C THR A 20 -35.94 -17.56 -3.58
N LEU A 21 -34.62 -17.53 -3.60
CA LEU A 21 -33.77 -18.62 -3.14
C LEU A 21 -33.21 -18.23 -1.78
N ALA A 22 -33.38 -19.14 -0.83
CA ALA A 22 -32.97 -19.03 0.56
C ALA A 22 -31.46 -18.86 0.71
N PRO A 23 -30.98 -18.16 1.75
CA PRO A 23 -29.57 -18.08 2.09
C PRO A 23 -29.18 -19.25 3.00
N ASP A 24 -28.64 -20.31 2.44
CA ASP A 24 -27.99 -21.33 3.23
C ASP A 24 -26.54 -21.51 2.78
N CYS A 25 -25.67 -21.42 3.78
CA CYS A 25 -24.31 -21.97 3.83
C CYS A 25 -23.24 -21.40 2.91
N ILE A 26 -22.46 -20.46 3.44
CA ILE A 26 -21.00 -20.59 3.28
C ILE A 26 -20.32 -20.20 4.60
N ARG A 27 -20.15 -21.20 5.47
CA ARG A 27 -19.08 -21.20 6.47
C ARG A 27 -17.86 -21.81 5.82
N ALA A 28 -16.95 -21.00 5.34
CA ALA A 28 -15.63 -21.46 4.92
C ALA A 28 -14.68 -21.40 6.12
N THR A 29 -14.37 -22.57 6.67
CA THR A 29 -13.19 -22.77 7.51
C THR A 29 -12.02 -23.09 6.59
N PRO A 30 -10.84 -22.47 6.72
CA PRO A 30 -9.67 -22.85 5.96
C PRO A 30 -8.91 -23.95 6.70
N THR A 31 -9.25 -25.20 6.43
CA THR A 31 -8.36 -26.34 6.69
C THR A 31 -8.09 -27.03 5.38
N ASN A 32 -6.90 -26.74 4.83
CA ASN A 32 -6.37 -27.37 3.65
C ASN A 32 -5.88 -28.79 4.05
N GLU A 33 -6.80 -29.74 4.18
CA GLU A 33 -6.47 -31.16 4.21
C GLU A 33 -6.86 -31.79 2.88
N PHE A 34 -5.89 -31.92 1.99
CA PHE A 34 -6.02 -32.79 0.83
C PHE A 34 -5.94 -34.24 1.28
N TYR A 35 -7.08 -34.90 1.47
CA TYR A 35 -7.17 -36.35 1.63
C TYR A 35 -7.05 -37.03 0.25
N PHE A 36 -5.88 -37.59 -0.04
CA PHE A 36 -5.74 -38.57 -1.09
C PHE A 36 -6.23 -39.94 -0.59
N ARG A 37 -7.40 -40.40 -1.08
CA ARG A 37 -7.89 -41.75 -0.87
C ARG A 37 -7.01 -42.70 -1.70
N SER A 38 -6.06 -43.39 -1.07
CA SER A 38 -5.27 -44.42 -1.72
C SER A 38 -6.07 -45.71 -1.85
N ALA A 39 -6.22 -46.20 -3.08
CA ALA A 39 -6.64 -47.55 -3.38
C ALA A 39 -5.55 -48.51 -2.92
N ARG A 40 -5.93 -49.53 -2.09
CA ARG A 40 -5.04 -50.59 -1.66
C ARG A 40 -4.62 -51.42 -2.88
N ARG A 41 -3.34 -51.43 -3.22
CA ARG A 41 -2.66 -52.50 -3.91
C ARG A 41 -1.36 -52.84 -3.18
N SER A 42 -1.17 -54.12 -2.99
CA SER A 42 -0.13 -54.84 -2.26
C SER A 42 1.29 -54.36 -2.52
N GLY A 43 2.07 -54.19 -1.44
CA GLY A 43 3.50 -54.48 -1.41
C GLY A 43 4.43 -53.49 -2.06
N SER A 44 4.70 -52.38 -1.34
CA SER A 44 6.00 -51.71 -1.36
C SER A 44 5.98 -50.69 -0.20
N LEU A 45 6.89 -50.82 0.75
CA LEU A 45 7.14 -49.79 1.78
C LEU A 45 7.71 -48.56 1.11
N THR A 46 6.81 -47.70 0.60
CA THR A 46 7.22 -46.36 0.18
C THR A 46 7.55 -45.56 1.42
N HIS A 47 8.82 -45.30 1.60
CA HIS A 47 9.33 -44.39 2.63
C HIS A 47 8.75 -42.98 2.36
N VAL A 48 7.63 -42.69 2.99
CA VAL A 48 7.03 -41.35 2.94
C VAL A 48 7.98 -40.44 3.71
N ARG A 49 8.76 -39.65 3.01
CA ARG A 49 9.57 -38.61 3.61
C ARG A 49 8.63 -37.66 4.35
N PRO A 50 8.88 -37.34 5.63
CA PRO A 50 8.07 -36.36 6.34
C PRO A 50 8.10 -35.05 5.54
N VAL A 51 6.94 -34.51 5.20
CA VAL A 51 6.84 -33.18 4.63
C VAL A 51 7.29 -32.22 5.73
N MET A 52 8.49 -31.68 5.58
CA MET A 52 8.98 -30.63 6.47
C MET A 52 8.11 -29.39 6.23
N THR A 53 7.24 -29.08 7.17
CA THR A 53 6.48 -27.81 7.15
C THR A 53 7.43 -26.68 7.53
N LEU A 54 7.77 -25.85 6.56
CA LEU A 54 8.56 -24.64 6.81
C LEU A 54 7.70 -23.65 7.62
N LYS A 55 8.27 -23.08 8.69
CA LYS A 55 7.65 -21.98 9.41
C LYS A 55 7.93 -20.69 8.64
N THR A 56 6.89 -20.05 8.10
CA THR A 56 6.98 -18.75 7.43
C THR A 56 6.31 -17.69 8.32
N ILE A 57 6.93 -16.53 8.44
CA ILE A 57 6.37 -15.35 9.14
C ILE A 57 6.20 -14.28 8.07
N GLU A 58 4.97 -13.84 7.86
CA GLU A 58 4.59 -12.85 6.86
C GLU A 58 3.70 -11.77 7.49
N GLY A 59 3.88 -10.52 7.06
CA GLY A 59 2.99 -9.43 7.44
C GLY A 59 1.61 -9.59 6.78
N THR A 60 0.63 -8.91 7.34
CA THR A 60 -0.72 -8.82 6.77
C THR A 60 -1.06 -7.37 6.48
N PHE A 61 -2.05 -7.16 5.60
CA PHE A 61 -2.54 -5.81 5.27
C PHE A 61 -3.69 -5.35 6.20
N ILE A 62 -4.04 -6.13 7.22
CA ILE A 62 -4.98 -5.69 8.25
C ILE A 62 -4.24 -4.70 9.14
N ALA A 63 -4.74 -3.47 9.21
CA ALA A 63 -4.07 -2.40 9.94
C ALA A 63 -3.83 -2.78 11.41
N PRO A 64 -2.59 -2.88 11.84
CA PRO A 64 -2.28 -2.94 13.27
C PRO A 64 -2.66 -1.61 13.91
N LYS A 65 -2.96 -1.62 15.20
CA LYS A 65 -3.20 -0.37 15.96
C LYS A 65 -1.93 0.48 15.91
N GLY A 66 -2.07 1.76 15.58
CA GLY A 66 -0.97 2.71 15.53
C GLY A 66 -1.28 3.90 14.66
N LYS A 67 -0.48 4.95 14.81
CA LYS A 67 -0.57 6.16 13.99
C LYS A 67 0.38 6.07 12.80
N TYR A 68 -0.01 6.69 11.70
CA TYR A 68 0.76 6.71 10.45
C TYR A 68 1.08 8.14 10.07
N ALA A 69 2.34 8.43 9.75
CA ALA A 69 2.76 9.73 9.27
C ALA A 69 2.99 9.70 7.76
N LEU A 70 2.38 10.62 7.02
CA LEU A 70 2.68 10.88 5.62
C LEU A 70 3.58 12.12 5.54
N VAL A 71 4.85 11.92 5.20
CA VAL A 71 5.81 13.02 4.96
C VAL A 71 5.83 13.34 3.48
N VAL A 72 5.32 14.51 3.10
CA VAL A 72 4.90 14.83 1.75
C VAL A 72 5.66 16.04 1.21
N GLY A 73 6.37 15.89 0.10
CA GLY A 73 6.99 17.00 -0.62
C GLY A 73 5.93 17.88 -1.31
N ARG A 74 6.06 19.22 -1.20
CA ARG A 74 5.14 20.14 -1.89
C ARG A 74 5.47 20.35 -3.36
N PHE A 75 6.73 20.16 -3.75
CA PHE A 75 7.13 20.29 -5.15
C PHE A 75 6.47 19.19 -6.01
N ASN A 76 6.13 19.52 -7.25
CA ASN A 76 5.34 18.65 -8.15
C ASN A 76 3.95 18.29 -7.59
N SER A 77 3.27 19.24 -6.96
CA SER A 77 2.00 19.04 -6.24
C SER A 77 0.93 18.31 -7.04
N PHE A 78 0.82 18.57 -8.35
CA PHE A 78 -0.16 17.92 -9.23
C PHE A 78 -0.05 16.38 -9.18
N VAL A 79 1.16 15.84 -9.17
CA VAL A 79 1.44 14.41 -9.05
C VAL A 79 1.35 13.95 -7.59
N VAL A 80 1.95 14.74 -6.69
CA VAL A 80 2.10 14.36 -5.29
C VAL A 80 0.77 14.28 -4.56
N GLU A 81 -0.20 15.15 -4.84
CA GLU A 81 -1.53 15.07 -4.23
C GLU A 81 -2.28 13.79 -4.63
N SER A 82 -2.06 13.30 -5.84
CA SER A 82 -2.61 12.00 -6.26
C SER A 82 -1.98 10.83 -5.50
N LEU A 83 -0.67 10.91 -5.19
CA LEU A 83 0.00 9.92 -4.34
C LEU A 83 -0.56 9.93 -2.90
N VAL A 84 -0.78 11.14 -2.35
CA VAL A 84 -1.36 11.32 -1.01
C VAL A 84 -2.76 10.73 -0.94
N SER A 85 -3.61 11.05 -1.92
CA SER A 85 -4.97 10.51 -2.00
C SER A 85 -4.97 8.98 -2.07
N GLY A 86 -4.09 8.39 -2.91
CA GLY A 86 -3.95 6.94 -3.00
C GLY A 86 -3.45 6.30 -1.70
N ALA A 87 -2.50 6.92 -1.01
CA ALA A 87 -2.01 6.43 0.26
C ALA A 87 -3.08 6.45 1.36
N ILE A 88 -3.85 7.53 1.46
CA ILE A 88 -4.95 7.65 2.43
C ILE A 88 -6.04 6.61 2.13
N ASP A 89 -6.48 6.50 0.86
CA ASP A 89 -7.50 5.50 0.46
C ASP A 89 -7.04 4.08 0.82
N ALA A 90 -5.78 3.74 0.55
CA ALA A 90 -5.22 2.43 0.90
C ALA A 90 -5.21 2.19 2.42
N LEU A 91 -4.76 3.14 3.22
CA LEU A 91 -4.76 3.02 4.68
C LEU A 91 -6.17 2.84 5.24
N VAL A 92 -7.11 3.68 4.83
CA VAL A 92 -8.50 3.67 5.33
C VAL A 92 -9.22 2.37 4.95
N ARG A 93 -9.08 1.91 3.71
CA ARG A 93 -9.65 0.62 3.26
C ARG A 93 -9.13 -0.58 4.01
N HIS A 94 -7.93 -0.50 4.57
CA HIS A 94 -7.34 -1.57 5.36
C HIS A 94 -7.53 -1.38 6.88
N GLY A 95 -8.36 -0.41 7.29
CA GLY A 95 -8.84 -0.26 8.66
C GLY A 95 -8.15 0.79 9.51
N VAL A 96 -7.22 1.58 8.94
CA VAL A 96 -6.66 2.75 9.64
C VAL A 96 -7.73 3.83 9.75
N GLN A 97 -7.91 4.40 10.94
CA GLN A 97 -8.82 5.53 11.11
C GLN A 97 -8.17 6.81 10.58
N GLU A 98 -8.93 7.70 9.96
CA GLU A 98 -8.40 8.98 9.47
C GLU A 98 -7.75 9.82 10.59
N SER A 99 -8.27 9.73 11.81
CA SER A 99 -7.69 10.38 13.02
C SER A 99 -6.28 9.89 13.37
N ASP A 100 -5.89 8.71 12.88
CA ASP A 100 -4.58 8.12 13.10
C ASP A 100 -3.58 8.44 11.98
N ILE A 101 -4.02 9.21 10.97
CA ILE A 101 -3.19 9.64 9.85
C ILE A 101 -2.78 11.11 10.04
N THR A 102 -1.48 11.36 10.03
CA THR A 102 -0.93 12.72 10.12
C THR A 102 -0.16 13.07 8.85
N ILE A 103 -0.53 14.18 8.19
CA ILE A 103 0.17 14.68 7.01
C ILE A 103 1.13 15.79 7.41
N ILE A 104 2.40 15.66 7.02
CA ILE A 104 3.47 16.62 7.30
C ILE A 104 4.06 17.07 5.97
N ARG A 105 4.03 18.38 5.70
CA ARG A 105 4.46 18.94 4.41
C ARG A 105 5.89 19.44 4.46
N ALA A 106 6.78 18.85 3.65
CA ALA A 106 8.14 19.31 3.40
C ALA A 106 8.21 20.17 2.12
N PRO A 107 9.21 21.05 1.96
CA PRO A 107 9.34 21.85 0.75
C PRO A 107 9.52 21.00 -0.53
N GLY A 108 10.41 20.04 -0.51
CA GLY A 108 10.71 19.16 -1.65
C GLY A 108 11.25 17.81 -1.22
N ALA A 109 11.63 16.99 -2.19
CA ALA A 109 12.11 15.63 -1.93
C ALA A 109 13.44 15.62 -1.13
N PHE A 110 14.29 16.63 -1.32
CA PHE A 110 15.58 16.72 -0.63
C PHE A 110 15.42 16.93 0.89
N GLU A 111 14.35 17.59 1.33
CA GLU A 111 14.06 17.87 2.74
C GLU A 111 13.26 16.74 3.42
N ILE A 112 12.66 15.82 2.66
CA ILE A 112 11.87 14.71 3.22
C ILE A 112 12.67 13.89 4.24
N PRO A 113 13.93 13.48 4.01
CA PRO A 113 14.69 12.66 4.97
C PRO A 113 14.85 13.33 6.34
N LEU A 114 15.17 14.62 6.38
CA LEU A 114 15.32 15.35 7.65
C LEU A 114 13.98 15.42 8.41
N VAL A 115 12.89 15.71 7.70
CA VAL A 115 11.55 15.74 8.32
C VAL A 115 11.19 14.34 8.83
N THR A 116 11.44 13.29 8.04
CA THR A 116 11.20 11.90 8.41
C THR A 116 11.99 11.51 9.66
N GLN A 117 13.25 11.92 9.76
CA GLN A 117 14.07 11.69 10.94
C GLN A 117 13.44 12.35 12.19
N LYS A 118 12.99 13.60 12.08
CA LYS A 118 12.34 14.30 13.20
C LYS A 118 11.01 13.65 13.61
N VAL A 119 10.28 13.10 12.65
CA VAL A 119 9.06 12.34 12.91
C VAL A 119 9.38 11.02 13.61
N ALA A 120 10.40 10.29 13.14
CA ALA A 120 10.84 9.03 13.75
C ALA A 120 11.31 9.22 15.20
N GLN A 121 12.04 10.31 15.48
CA GLN A 121 12.50 10.67 16.83
C GLN A 121 11.39 10.84 17.86
N ARG A 122 10.14 11.13 17.41
CA ARG A 122 9.00 11.28 18.32
C ARG A 122 8.51 9.96 18.90
N GLY A 123 8.76 8.84 18.22
CA GLY A 123 8.31 7.51 18.65
C GLY A 123 6.80 7.31 18.69
N GLU A 124 6.02 8.19 18.03
CA GLU A 124 4.55 8.18 18.08
C GLU A 124 3.91 7.38 16.96
N PHE A 125 4.65 7.12 15.88
CA PHE A 125 4.13 6.54 14.65
C PHE A 125 4.60 5.10 14.45
N ALA A 126 3.68 4.23 14.10
CA ALA A 126 3.96 2.84 13.78
C ALA A 126 4.70 2.71 12.44
N ALA A 127 4.43 3.60 11.50
CA ALA A 127 5.16 3.71 10.23
C ALA A 127 5.14 5.14 9.70
N ILE A 128 6.08 5.44 8.81
CA ILE A 128 6.19 6.71 8.09
C ILE A 128 6.13 6.40 6.59
N ILE A 129 5.34 7.16 5.84
CA ILE A 129 5.19 7.02 4.40
C ILE A 129 5.73 8.30 3.77
N ALA A 130 6.84 8.20 3.03
CA ALA A 130 7.44 9.31 2.34
C ALA A 130 6.86 9.44 0.93
N LEU A 131 6.25 10.58 0.62
CA LEU A 131 5.58 10.85 -0.66
C LEU A 131 6.18 12.07 -1.33
N GLY A 132 6.54 11.94 -2.60
CA GLY A 132 7.12 13.01 -3.37
C GLY A 132 7.31 12.62 -4.83
N ALA A 133 7.87 13.53 -5.62
CA ALA A 133 8.23 13.24 -6.99
C ALA A 133 9.49 14.02 -7.39
N VAL A 134 10.46 13.31 -7.94
CA VAL A 134 11.67 13.85 -8.57
C VAL A 134 11.60 13.49 -10.04
N ILE A 135 11.46 14.51 -10.89
CA ILE A 135 11.36 14.34 -12.35
C ILE A 135 12.65 14.86 -12.95
N ARG A 136 13.27 14.07 -13.84
CA ARG A 136 14.53 14.40 -14.47
C ARG A 136 14.41 15.67 -15.33
N GLY A 137 15.31 16.62 -15.09
CA GLY A 137 15.51 17.81 -15.91
C GLY A 137 16.77 17.71 -16.76
N GLY A 138 17.17 18.82 -17.34
CA GLY A 138 18.35 18.92 -18.22
C GLY A 138 19.71 18.97 -17.49
N THR A 139 19.74 18.85 -16.16
CA THR A 139 20.97 18.97 -15.36
C THR A 139 21.12 17.77 -14.42
N PRO A 140 22.34 17.51 -13.85
CA PRO A 140 22.59 16.44 -12.90
C PRO A 140 21.84 16.57 -11.54
N HIS A 141 21.03 17.59 -11.37
CA HIS A 141 20.28 17.85 -10.13
C HIS A 141 19.40 16.68 -9.70
N PHE A 142 18.84 15.95 -10.68
CA PHE A 142 18.01 14.76 -10.43
C PHE A 142 18.75 13.71 -9.60
N GLU A 143 19.98 13.37 -9.99
CA GLU A 143 20.79 12.32 -9.35
C GLU A 143 21.07 12.67 -7.90
N TYR A 144 21.38 13.92 -7.61
CA TYR A 144 21.68 14.38 -6.25
C TYR A 144 20.43 14.33 -5.36
N VAL A 145 19.31 14.85 -5.84
CA VAL A 145 18.06 14.88 -5.06
C VAL A 145 17.51 13.48 -4.86
N ALA A 146 17.43 12.66 -5.91
CA ALA A 146 16.90 11.31 -5.84
C ALA A 146 17.78 10.40 -4.97
N GLY A 147 19.11 10.48 -5.14
CA GLY A 147 20.07 9.67 -4.38
C GLY A 147 20.05 9.97 -2.89
N GLU A 148 20.16 11.23 -2.50
CA GLU A 148 20.19 11.62 -1.08
C GLU A 148 18.83 11.45 -0.41
N CYS A 149 17.72 11.66 -1.13
CA CYS A 149 16.38 11.35 -0.60
C CYS A 149 16.25 9.86 -0.27
N THR A 150 16.60 8.99 -1.21
CA THR A 150 16.50 7.53 -1.04
C THR A 150 17.39 7.04 0.09
N LYS A 151 18.68 7.45 0.08
CA LYS A 151 19.65 7.08 1.09
C LYS A 151 19.24 7.54 2.50
N GLY A 152 18.82 8.81 2.62
CA GLY A 152 18.41 9.37 3.90
C GLY A 152 17.20 8.68 4.50
N LEU A 153 16.20 8.34 3.69
CA LEU A 153 15.02 7.60 4.16
C LEU A 153 15.37 6.18 4.63
N ALA A 154 16.21 5.47 3.87
CA ALA A 154 16.69 4.14 4.28
C ALA A 154 17.49 4.20 5.59
N GLN A 155 18.34 5.21 5.76
CA GLN A 155 19.11 5.42 6.98
C GLN A 155 18.20 5.67 8.19
N VAL A 156 17.19 6.53 8.06
CA VAL A 156 16.23 6.79 9.15
C VAL A 156 15.50 5.51 9.57
N SER A 157 15.05 4.70 8.59
CA SER A 157 14.36 3.43 8.89
C SER A 157 15.25 2.49 9.73
N MET A 158 16.51 2.34 9.35
CA MET A 158 17.46 1.47 10.06
C MET A 158 17.89 2.04 11.42
N GLU A 159 18.08 3.34 11.52
CA GLU A 159 18.55 4.01 12.76
C GLU A 159 17.49 3.99 13.86
N TYR A 160 16.22 4.20 13.50
CA TYR A 160 15.11 4.28 14.47
C TYR A 160 14.26 3.02 14.57
N GLY A 161 14.53 2.00 13.74
CA GLY A 161 13.76 0.74 13.74
C GLY A 161 12.27 0.93 13.38
N VAL A 162 11.92 2.02 12.68
CA VAL A 162 10.56 2.32 12.25
C VAL A 162 10.43 2.10 10.74
N PRO A 163 9.39 1.42 10.26
CA PRO A 163 9.14 1.29 8.83
C PRO A 163 9.00 2.65 8.16
N VAL A 164 9.85 2.91 7.16
CA VAL A 164 9.75 4.08 6.29
C VAL A 164 9.45 3.59 4.87
N ALA A 165 8.20 3.72 4.45
CA ALA A 165 7.77 3.30 3.12
C ALA A 165 8.11 4.37 2.07
N PHE A 166 8.73 3.94 0.96
CA PHE A 166 9.23 4.81 -0.09
C PHE A 166 8.20 5.00 -1.20
N GLY A 167 7.47 6.11 -1.15
CA GLY A 167 6.51 6.54 -2.18
C GLY A 167 6.97 7.78 -2.95
N VAL A 168 8.29 8.00 -3.04
CA VAL A 168 8.86 9.09 -3.81
C VAL A 168 9.14 8.63 -5.25
N LEU A 169 8.44 9.22 -6.22
CA LEU A 169 8.66 8.92 -7.62
C LEU A 169 10.02 9.48 -8.08
N THR A 170 10.79 8.65 -8.80
CA THR A 170 12.03 9.02 -9.45
C THR A 170 11.92 8.63 -10.93
N VAL A 171 11.60 9.59 -11.78
CA VAL A 171 11.16 9.33 -13.15
C VAL A 171 11.85 10.27 -14.15
N ASP A 172 11.92 9.86 -15.41
CA ASP A 172 12.59 10.62 -16.46
C ASP A 172 11.69 11.66 -17.13
N SER A 173 10.34 11.50 -17.01
CA SER A 173 9.40 12.43 -17.63
C SER A 173 8.15 12.66 -16.76
N ILE A 174 7.42 13.72 -17.10
CA ILE A 174 6.14 14.07 -16.46
C ILE A 174 5.10 12.98 -16.70
N GLU A 175 5.07 12.39 -17.90
CA GLU A 175 4.17 11.31 -18.29
C GLU A 175 4.38 10.09 -17.39
N GLN A 176 5.63 9.71 -17.15
CA GLN A 176 5.96 8.61 -16.24
C GLN A 176 5.51 8.90 -14.80
N ALA A 177 5.58 10.16 -14.36
CA ALA A 177 5.08 10.56 -13.05
C ALA A 177 3.56 10.41 -12.96
N ILE A 178 2.83 10.88 -13.98
CA ILE A 178 1.37 10.76 -14.07
C ILE A 178 0.94 9.29 -14.10
N GLU A 179 1.61 8.46 -14.91
CA GLU A 179 1.31 7.02 -15.00
C GLU A 179 1.37 6.30 -13.65
N ARG A 180 2.26 6.72 -12.75
CA ARG A 180 2.53 6.10 -11.45
C ARG A 180 1.82 6.77 -10.27
N SER A 181 1.10 7.82 -10.53
CA SER A 181 0.36 8.56 -9.49
C SER A 181 -1.15 8.28 -9.47
N GLY A 182 -1.61 7.20 -10.11
CA GLY A 182 -3.01 6.79 -10.08
C GLY A 182 -3.65 6.60 -11.45
N THR A 183 -2.83 6.35 -12.49
CA THR A 183 -3.34 6.02 -13.82
C THR A 183 -2.87 4.63 -14.25
N LYS A 184 -2.28 4.48 -15.45
CA LYS A 184 -1.96 3.18 -16.06
C LYS A 184 -1.04 2.27 -15.23
N ALA A 185 -0.06 2.83 -14.52
CA ALA A 185 0.91 2.09 -13.73
C ALA A 185 0.56 2.03 -12.21
N GLY A 186 -0.72 2.19 -11.86
CA GLY A 186 -1.19 2.18 -10.48
C GLY A 186 -0.86 3.47 -9.73
N ASN A 187 -0.91 3.41 -8.40
CA ASN A 187 -0.59 4.53 -7.53
C ASN A 187 0.51 4.13 -6.54
N LYS A 188 1.71 4.69 -6.72
CA LYS A 188 2.87 4.37 -5.86
C LYS A 188 2.72 4.87 -4.41
N GLY A 189 1.83 5.82 -4.16
CA GLY A 189 1.46 6.21 -2.80
C GLY A 189 0.64 5.11 -2.10
N ALA A 190 -0.32 4.53 -2.81
CA ALA A 190 -1.09 3.39 -2.30
C ALA A 190 -0.20 2.16 -2.05
N GLU A 191 0.71 1.84 -2.97
CA GLU A 191 1.65 0.73 -2.81
C GLU A 191 2.58 0.95 -1.60
N ALA A 192 3.07 2.17 -1.40
CA ALA A 192 3.88 2.52 -0.23
C ALA A 192 3.08 2.39 1.08
N ALA A 193 1.80 2.77 1.08
CA ALA A 193 0.93 2.60 2.23
C ALA A 193 0.70 1.12 2.58
N LEU A 194 0.48 0.26 1.59
CA LEU A 194 0.37 -1.19 1.78
C LEU A 194 1.66 -1.78 2.34
N SER A 195 2.81 -1.39 1.79
CA SER A 195 4.12 -1.82 2.32
C SER A 195 4.32 -1.39 3.78
N ALA A 196 3.86 -0.19 4.15
CA ALA A 196 3.91 0.27 5.54
C ALA A 196 3.05 -0.61 6.46
N LEU A 197 1.82 -0.94 6.07
CA LEU A 197 0.94 -1.83 6.83
C LEU A 197 1.55 -3.22 7.03
N GLU A 198 2.04 -3.81 5.96
CA GLU A 198 2.66 -5.14 5.98
C GLU A 198 3.89 -5.16 6.89
N MET A 199 4.76 -4.15 6.80
CA MET A 199 5.95 -4.03 7.64
C MET A 199 5.62 -3.87 9.12
N VAL A 200 4.63 -3.03 9.48
CA VAL A 200 4.18 -2.90 10.88
C VAL A 200 3.66 -4.23 11.41
N SER A 201 2.84 -4.93 10.63
CA SER A 201 2.32 -6.25 10.99
C SER A 201 3.43 -7.31 11.14
N LEU A 202 4.42 -7.30 10.25
CA LEU A 202 5.56 -8.22 10.29
C LEU A 202 6.44 -7.97 11.52
N LEU A 203 6.81 -6.73 11.79
CA LEU A 203 7.65 -6.39 12.94
C LEU A 203 6.95 -6.74 14.26
N ALA A 204 5.65 -6.47 14.38
CA ALA A 204 4.87 -6.87 15.57
C ALA A 204 4.91 -8.39 15.82
N GLN A 205 4.90 -9.21 14.76
CA GLN A 205 5.04 -10.67 14.89
C GLN A 205 6.46 -11.11 15.30
N LEU A 206 7.49 -10.39 14.88
CA LEU A 206 8.88 -10.67 15.24
C LEU A 206 9.21 -10.25 16.68
N GLU A 207 8.53 -9.24 17.20
CA GLU A 207 8.67 -8.74 18.58
C GLU A 207 7.82 -9.53 19.58
N ALA A 208 6.76 -10.19 19.13
CA ALA A 208 5.94 -11.07 19.96
C ALA A 208 6.77 -12.29 20.41
N LYS A 209 7.01 -12.37 21.73
CA LYS A 209 7.76 -13.47 22.37
C LYS A 209 6.88 -14.67 22.63
#